data_db72fe20edb9fa198ffba5f321273568
#
_entry.id   db72fe20edb9fa198ffba5f321273568
#
_cell.length_a   1.000
_cell.length_b   1.000
_cell.length_c   1.000
_cell.angle_alpha   90.00
_cell.angle_beta   90.00
_cell.angle_gamma   90.00
#
_symmetry.space_group_name_H-M   'P 1'
#
loop_
_entity.id
_entity.type
_entity.pdbx_description
1 polymer ?
#
loop_
_entity_poly.entity_id
_entity_poly.type
_entity_poly.pdbx_seq_one_letter_code
_entity_poly.pdbx_strand_id
1 'polypeptide(L)'
;MPDFAAHVALGESLTPVGQLRFTQAGPRQFSTFSYDAAWIENPRAFALQPDLPFEGGPFHTSGQPGNMRDALAGVFSDAAPDSWGRRLLERTYGNGLSEFEYLTLSDDTCRQGALRFVDDKGEVITGRAAEAVPRLLDLQAITAISRAYEQGKEISAQDMQALAGAGGSGGARPKANVIDGETLWLAKFTSVHDQQPIERVEVATLRLAKACGIRTPEARLELADTPFPVALLQRFDRRGTARVPYISARTALGKTGVDLGAYTEIVDFMRTAAADPSADFRELYLRLIFTILVSNKDDHLKNHGFLYVGAGRWRLSPMFDVNPAPDRNPHLETAILEGGGHDRSIRLALEACDFFEIVESDARQMIRETARRISAEWREAFRLVGVTGSLARDYEPAFLNDETEIALAL
;
A
#
# COMPACT_ATOMS: atom_id res chain seq x y z
N MET A 1 32.81 1.72 -10.13
CA MET A 1 31.51 1.90 -9.49
C MET A 1 30.63 0.81 -10.02
N PRO A 2 29.88 0.09 -9.20
CA PRO A 2 28.90 -0.84 -9.74
C PRO A 2 27.79 -0.04 -10.42
N ASP A 3 27.73 -0.15 -11.73
CA ASP A 3 26.61 0.35 -12.51
C ASP A 3 25.69 -0.83 -12.79
N PHE A 4 24.44 -0.69 -12.43
CA PHE A 4 23.39 -1.66 -12.68
C PHE A 4 22.47 -1.14 -13.76
N ALA A 5 21.97 -2.01 -14.61
CA ALA A 5 20.98 -1.67 -15.61
C ALA A 5 19.89 -2.74 -15.67
N ALA A 6 18.67 -2.31 -15.95
CA ALA A 6 17.56 -3.19 -16.25
C ALA A 6 16.69 -2.57 -17.34
N HIS A 7 16.19 -3.40 -18.24
CA HIS A 7 15.08 -3.02 -19.09
C HIS A 7 13.79 -3.07 -18.27
N VAL A 8 13.00 -2.02 -18.35
CA VAL A 8 11.70 -1.93 -17.70
C VAL A 8 10.63 -2.42 -18.65
N ALA A 9 9.82 -3.37 -18.22
CA ALA A 9 8.74 -3.95 -19.00
C ALA A 9 7.43 -3.95 -18.19
N LEU A 10 6.31 -4.15 -18.88
CA LEU A 10 4.98 -4.21 -18.30
C LEU A 10 4.29 -5.55 -18.56
N GLY A 11 3.62 -6.02 -17.51
CA GLY A 11 2.70 -7.15 -17.58
C GLY A 11 3.34 -8.50 -17.90
N GLU A 12 2.51 -9.48 -18.15
CA GLU A 12 2.94 -10.85 -18.45
C GLU A 12 3.64 -10.98 -19.81
N SER A 13 3.28 -10.14 -20.77
CA SER A 13 3.88 -10.12 -22.11
C SER A 13 5.26 -9.44 -22.14
N LEU A 14 5.75 -8.92 -21.02
CA LEU A 14 7.01 -8.17 -20.93
C LEU A 14 7.09 -7.05 -21.99
N THR A 15 6.01 -6.29 -22.14
CA THR A 15 5.99 -5.18 -23.10
C THR A 15 7.07 -4.16 -22.71
N PRO A 16 8.09 -3.91 -23.57
CA PRO A 16 9.18 -3.00 -23.24
C PRO A 16 8.68 -1.57 -23.05
N VAL A 17 9.18 -0.89 -22.01
CA VAL A 17 8.81 0.49 -21.66
C VAL A 17 10.01 1.42 -21.70
N GLY A 18 11.19 0.96 -21.25
CA GLY A 18 12.37 1.81 -21.16
C GLY A 18 13.51 1.15 -20.43
N GLN A 19 14.52 1.96 -20.09
CA GLN A 19 15.73 1.53 -19.40
C GLN A 19 15.89 2.27 -18.08
N LEU A 20 16.16 1.51 -17.02
CA LEU A 20 16.55 2.02 -15.71
C LEU A 20 18.04 1.73 -15.51
N ARG A 21 18.84 2.78 -15.38
CA ARG A 21 20.24 2.70 -14.98
C ARG A 21 20.39 3.18 -13.56
N PHE A 22 21.22 2.50 -12.78
CA PHE A 22 21.44 2.80 -11.39
C PHE A 22 22.93 2.82 -11.08
N THR A 23 23.37 3.87 -10.39
CA THR A 23 24.78 4.06 -10.03
C THR A 23 24.91 4.24 -8.52
N GLN A 24 25.85 3.52 -7.92
CA GLN A 24 26.22 3.70 -6.53
C GLN A 24 27.65 4.23 -6.43
N ALA A 25 27.80 5.40 -5.85
CA ALA A 25 29.09 6.08 -5.63
C ALA A 25 29.33 6.31 -4.14
N GLY A 26 29.90 5.31 -3.46
CA GLY A 26 30.02 5.32 -2.00
C GLY A 26 28.63 5.34 -1.32
N PRO A 27 28.35 6.32 -0.44
CA PRO A 27 27.05 6.44 0.18
C PRO A 27 25.96 7.07 -0.71
N ARG A 28 26.32 7.54 -1.92
CA ARG A 28 25.38 8.20 -2.84
C ARG A 28 24.82 7.18 -3.80
N GLN A 29 23.51 7.25 -4.02
CA GLN A 29 22.79 6.43 -4.97
C GLN A 29 21.95 7.32 -5.88
N PHE A 30 21.93 7.03 -7.17
CA PHE A 30 21.12 7.74 -8.15
C PHE A 30 20.69 6.81 -9.26
N SER A 31 19.56 7.12 -9.86
CA SER A 31 19.10 6.42 -11.04
C SER A 31 18.77 7.35 -12.19
N THR A 32 18.73 6.77 -13.36
CA THR A 32 18.32 7.44 -14.60
C THR A 32 17.37 6.54 -15.33
N PHE A 33 16.17 7.04 -15.61
CA PHE A 33 15.18 6.35 -16.41
C PHE A 33 15.01 7.04 -17.77
N SER A 34 14.85 6.25 -18.83
CA SER A 34 14.53 6.73 -20.18
C SER A 34 13.49 5.82 -20.79
N TYR A 35 12.44 6.38 -21.38
CA TYR A 35 11.50 5.61 -22.18
C TYR A 35 12.16 5.12 -23.49
N ASP A 36 11.76 3.94 -23.95
CA ASP A 36 12.07 3.45 -25.28
C ASP A 36 11.21 4.18 -26.32
N ALA A 37 11.80 4.52 -27.48
CA ALA A 37 11.04 5.15 -28.57
C ALA A 37 9.82 4.31 -29.00
N ALA A 38 9.97 2.99 -29.06
CA ALA A 38 8.89 2.06 -29.38
C ALA A 38 7.74 2.10 -28.36
N TRP A 39 8.03 2.42 -27.09
CA TRP A 39 6.99 2.62 -26.09
C TRP A 39 6.25 3.94 -26.34
N ILE A 40 6.98 5.04 -26.55
CA ILE A 40 6.37 6.37 -26.81
C ILE A 40 5.43 6.32 -28.03
N GLU A 41 5.81 5.58 -29.07
CA GLU A 41 5.01 5.40 -30.29
C GLU A 41 3.84 4.39 -30.13
N ASN A 42 3.79 3.65 -29.02
CA ASN A 42 2.77 2.64 -28.79
C ASN A 42 1.41 3.30 -28.49
N PRO A 43 0.31 2.98 -29.22
CA PRO A 43 -1.01 3.55 -28.95
C PRO A 43 -1.57 3.27 -27.55
N ARG A 44 -1.00 2.30 -26.82
CA ARG A 44 -1.38 1.95 -25.45
C ARG A 44 -0.41 2.54 -24.42
N ALA A 45 0.58 3.33 -24.86
CA ALA A 45 1.54 3.92 -23.96
C ALA A 45 0.87 4.90 -22.98
N PHE A 46 1.45 4.98 -21.81
CA PHE A 46 1.10 5.96 -20.78
C PHE A 46 2.36 6.33 -19.99
N ALA A 47 2.38 7.54 -19.43
CA ALA A 47 3.42 7.95 -18.51
C ALA A 47 3.31 7.12 -17.21
N LEU A 48 4.41 6.50 -16.76
CA LEU A 48 4.41 5.61 -15.59
C LEU A 48 4.01 6.34 -14.30
N GLN A 49 4.33 7.62 -14.21
CA GLN A 49 3.91 8.56 -13.16
C GLN A 49 3.94 9.99 -13.71
N PRO A 50 3.33 10.97 -13.04
CA PRO A 50 3.28 12.36 -13.54
C PRO A 50 4.67 12.98 -13.82
N ASP A 51 5.65 12.72 -12.95
CA ASP A 51 7.01 13.28 -13.05
C ASP A 51 7.89 12.56 -14.09
N LEU A 52 7.34 11.58 -14.79
CA LEU A 52 7.99 10.90 -15.91
C LEU A 52 7.14 11.08 -17.18
N PRO A 53 6.93 12.31 -17.69
CA PRO A 53 6.17 12.55 -18.92
C PRO A 53 6.92 11.98 -20.13
N PHE A 54 6.22 11.76 -21.25
CA PHE A 54 6.88 11.31 -22.49
C PHE A 54 7.83 12.35 -23.09
N GLU A 55 7.56 13.63 -22.82
CA GLU A 55 8.36 14.75 -23.27
C GLU A 55 9.48 15.03 -22.26
N GLY A 56 10.70 15.05 -22.73
CA GLY A 56 11.87 15.23 -21.88
C GLY A 56 12.57 13.89 -21.57
N GLY A 57 13.42 13.90 -20.55
CA GLY A 57 14.27 12.75 -20.22
C GLY A 57 15.63 12.80 -20.95
N PRO A 58 16.59 12.02 -20.47
CA PRO A 58 16.46 11.06 -19.38
C PRO A 58 16.13 11.70 -18.02
N PHE A 59 15.34 10.98 -17.19
CA PHE A 59 14.90 11.43 -15.88
C PHE A 59 15.89 10.97 -14.81
N HIS A 60 16.39 11.90 -14.01
CA HIS A 60 17.39 11.63 -12.98
C HIS A 60 16.79 11.75 -11.58
N THR A 61 17.07 10.78 -10.73
CA THR A 61 16.71 10.79 -9.32
C THR A 61 17.92 10.49 -8.45
N SER A 62 17.96 11.05 -7.24
CA SER A 62 19.06 10.83 -6.32
C SER A 62 18.59 10.67 -4.88
N GLY A 63 19.07 9.63 -4.20
CA GLY A 63 18.86 9.44 -2.79
C GLY A 63 19.63 10.46 -1.95
N GLN A 64 18.99 10.92 -0.89
CA GLN A 64 19.59 11.81 0.09
C GLN A 64 20.03 11.04 1.34
N PRO A 65 21.06 11.49 2.08
CA PRO A 65 21.39 10.92 3.38
C PRO A 65 20.14 10.86 4.28
N GLY A 66 19.82 9.68 4.79
CA GLY A 66 18.61 9.42 5.58
C GLY A 66 17.37 9.05 4.76
N ASN A 67 17.37 9.24 3.43
CA ASN A 67 16.29 8.84 2.54
C ASN A 67 16.80 8.33 1.18
N MET A 68 17.42 7.16 1.19
CA MET A 68 17.95 6.54 -0.02
C MET A 68 16.86 6.07 -1.00
N ARG A 69 15.62 5.88 -0.53
CA ARG A 69 14.50 5.44 -1.38
C ARG A 69 14.25 6.38 -2.56
N ASP A 70 14.56 7.66 -2.41
CA ASP A 70 14.43 8.66 -3.48
C ASP A 70 15.52 8.54 -4.58
N ALA A 71 16.45 7.58 -4.45
CA ALA A 71 17.34 7.19 -5.54
C ALA A 71 16.61 6.50 -6.71
N LEU A 72 15.38 6.07 -6.48
CA LEU A 72 14.49 5.54 -7.51
C LEU A 72 13.30 6.49 -7.69
N ALA A 73 12.83 6.67 -8.93
CA ALA A 73 11.56 7.35 -9.17
C ALA A 73 10.42 6.62 -8.43
N GLY A 74 9.38 7.37 -8.05
CA GLY A 74 8.32 6.89 -7.17
C GLY A 74 7.71 5.57 -7.59
N VAL A 75 7.42 5.39 -8.89
CA VAL A 75 6.82 4.15 -9.41
C VAL A 75 7.74 2.91 -9.24
N PHE A 76 9.05 3.09 -9.30
CA PHE A 76 10.02 2.03 -9.02
C PHE A 76 10.16 1.79 -7.52
N SER A 77 10.13 2.87 -6.73
CA SER A 77 10.12 2.80 -5.26
C SER A 77 8.87 2.11 -4.71
N ASP A 78 7.70 2.30 -5.34
CA ASP A 78 6.45 1.61 -5.00
C ASP A 78 6.51 0.10 -5.30
N ALA A 79 7.29 -0.30 -6.31
CA ALA A 79 7.50 -1.71 -6.64
C ALA A 79 8.54 -2.39 -5.73
N ALA A 80 9.39 -1.63 -5.04
CA ALA A 80 10.39 -2.14 -4.10
C ALA A 80 9.75 -2.49 -2.74
N PRO A 81 10.34 -3.42 -1.97
CA PRO A 81 9.83 -3.78 -0.65
C PRO A 81 10.01 -2.63 0.36
N ASP A 82 9.09 -2.55 1.31
CA ASP A 82 9.20 -1.68 2.48
C ASP A 82 10.00 -2.34 3.63
N SER A 83 9.95 -1.74 4.80
CA SER A 83 10.85 -2.04 5.93
C SER A 83 10.89 -3.51 6.32
N TRP A 84 9.77 -4.24 6.28
CA TRP A 84 9.77 -5.68 6.58
C TRP A 84 10.53 -6.47 5.51
N GLY A 85 10.18 -6.34 4.25
CA GLY A 85 10.83 -7.03 3.14
C GLY A 85 12.33 -6.69 3.04
N ARG A 86 12.70 -5.43 3.27
CA ARG A 86 14.11 -4.99 3.29
C ARG A 86 14.91 -5.72 4.37
N ARG A 87 14.42 -5.81 5.61
CA ARG A 87 15.09 -6.56 6.68
C ARG A 87 15.28 -8.04 6.33
N LEU A 88 14.29 -8.64 5.65
CA LEU A 88 14.43 -10.03 5.20
C LEU A 88 15.50 -10.18 4.11
N LEU A 89 15.56 -9.27 3.16
CA LEU A 89 16.58 -9.25 2.11
C LEU A 89 17.97 -9.03 2.70
N GLU A 90 18.14 -8.08 3.62
CA GLU A 90 19.40 -7.84 4.32
C GLU A 90 19.87 -9.08 5.12
N ARG A 91 18.94 -9.78 5.76
CA ARG A 91 19.26 -11.01 6.47
C ARG A 91 19.69 -12.12 5.55
N THR A 92 19.16 -12.16 4.32
CA THR A 92 19.41 -13.21 3.32
C THR A 92 20.67 -12.93 2.50
N TYR A 93 20.88 -11.68 2.10
CA TYR A 93 21.92 -11.30 1.13
C TYR A 93 23.05 -10.44 1.73
N GLY A 94 22.91 -9.99 2.97
CA GLY A 94 23.85 -9.11 3.66
C GLY A 94 23.37 -7.66 3.74
N ASN A 95 23.99 -6.90 4.64
CA ASN A 95 23.68 -5.49 4.85
C ASN A 95 24.26 -4.60 3.74
N GLY A 96 23.69 -3.42 3.55
CA GLY A 96 24.20 -2.40 2.62
C GLY A 96 23.73 -2.58 1.18
N LEU A 97 22.61 -3.27 0.98
CA LEU A 97 21.96 -3.37 -0.32
C LEU A 97 21.59 -1.97 -0.85
N SER A 98 21.80 -1.77 -2.14
CA SER A 98 21.34 -0.59 -2.85
C SER A 98 19.83 -0.61 -3.09
N GLU A 99 19.24 0.53 -3.41
CA GLU A 99 17.81 0.62 -3.77
C GLU A 99 17.50 -0.25 -5.00
N PHE A 100 18.42 -0.37 -5.94
CA PHE A 100 18.27 -1.27 -7.08
C PHE A 100 18.26 -2.75 -6.67
N GLU A 101 19.11 -3.15 -5.72
CA GLU A 101 19.12 -4.51 -5.21
C GLU A 101 17.84 -4.83 -4.41
N TYR A 102 17.33 -3.90 -3.58
CA TYR A 102 16.02 -4.10 -2.94
C TYR A 102 14.91 -4.30 -3.96
N LEU A 103 14.90 -3.52 -5.04
CA LEU A 103 13.92 -3.65 -6.12
C LEU A 103 14.02 -4.99 -6.84
N THR A 104 15.22 -5.47 -7.12
CA THR A 104 15.45 -6.61 -8.01
C THR A 104 15.61 -7.96 -7.29
N LEU A 105 16.02 -7.96 -6.02
CA LEU A 105 16.15 -9.18 -5.21
C LEU A 105 14.81 -9.69 -4.63
N SER A 106 13.75 -8.89 -4.63
CA SER A 106 12.41 -9.38 -4.32
C SER A 106 11.88 -10.26 -5.46
N ASP A 107 11.06 -11.25 -5.12
CA ASP A 107 10.42 -12.09 -6.14
C ASP A 107 9.56 -11.25 -7.08
N ASP A 108 9.72 -11.48 -8.38
CA ASP A 108 8.98 -10.74 -9.40
C ASP A 108 7.46 -10.88 -9.27
N THR A 109 6.96 -12.05 -8.88
CA THR A 109 5.52 -12.31 -8.66
C THR A 109 4.97 -11.48 -7.52
N CYS A 110 5.78 -11.19 -6.51
CA CYS A 110 5.40 -10.45 -5.30
C CYS A 110 5.47 -8.93 -5.47
N ARG A 111 6.18 -8.41 -6.47
CA ARG A 111 6.29 -6.95 -6.71
C ARG A 111 4.92 -6.32 -6.91
N GLN A 112 4.75 -5.12 -6.37
CA GLN A 112 3.51 -4.38 -6.52
C GLN A 112 3.38 -3.80 -7.93
N GLY A 113 2.17 -3.82 -8.46
CA GLY A 113 1.86 -3.31 -9.78
C GLY A 113 2.27 -4.24 -10.92
N ALA A 114 2.48 -3.67 -12.10
CA ALA A 114 2.74 -4.39 -13.33
C ALA A 114 4.19 -4.25 -13.86
N LEU A 115 5.04 -3.47 -13.19
CA LEU A 115 6.42 -3.29 -13.61
C LEU A 115 7.21 -4.58 -13.43
N ARG A 116 8.01 -4.89 -14.43
CA ARG A 116 8.97 -6.00 -14.45
C ARG A 116 10.33 -5.50 -14.90
N PHE A 117 11.38 -6.08 -14.36
CA PHE A 117 12.76 -5.71 -14.67
C PHE A 117 13.40 -6.88 -15.39
N VAL A 118 14.04 -6.61 -16.51
CA VAL A 118 14.57 -7.61 -17.42
C VAL A 118 16.05 -7.31 -17.66
N ASP A 119 16.87 -8.33 -17.68
CA ASP A 119 18.30 -8.20 -17.98
C ASP A 119 18.58 -8.11 -19.50
N ASP A 120 19.85 -7.92 -19.87
CA ASP A 120 20.28 -7.82 -21.28
C ASP A 120 20.05 -9.10 -22.09
N LYS A 121 19.73 -10.22 -21.44
CA LYS A 121 19.39 -11.50 -22.10
C LYS A 121 17.91 -11.66 -22.33
N GLY A 122 17.09 -10.73 -21.84
CA GLY A 122 15.64 -10.81 -21.89
C GLY A 122 15.02 -11.65 -20.75
N GLU A 123 15.80 -12.00 -19.72
CA GLU A 123 15.32 -12.75 -18.57
C GLU A 123 14.86 -11.81 -17.47
N VAL A 124 13.76 -12.17 -16.80
CA VAL A 124 13.24 -11.37 -15.67
C VAL A 124 14.19 -11.45 -14.49
N ILE A 125 14.62 -10.29 -14.01
CA ILE A 125 15.46 -10.19 -12.83
C ILE A 125 14.59 -10.46 -11.60
N THR A 126 14.94 -11.52 -10.88
CA THR A 126 14.30 -11.92 -9.63
C THR A 126 15.37 -12.39 -8.64
N GLY A 127 15.09 -12.35 -7.36
CA GLY A 127 16.00 -12.84 -6.36
C GLY A 127 16.30 -14.33 -6.54
N ARG A 128 17.46 -14.79 -6.08
CA ARG A 128 17.84 -16.21 -6.12
C ARG A 128 16.91 -17.12 -5.32
N ALA A 129 16.03 -16.54 -4.53
CA ALA A 129 14.99 -17.23 -3.76
C ALA A 129 13.78 -17.68 -4.59
N ALA A 130 13.90 -17.72 -5.90
CA ALA A 130 12.83 -18.06 -6.83
C ALA A 130 12.40 -19.55 -6.77
N GLU A 131 12.23 -20.09 -5.57
CA GLU A 131 11.26 -21.16 -5.34
C GLU A 131 9.90 -20.49 -5.16
N ALA A 132 8.88 -21.05 -5.78
CA ALA A 132 7.54 -20.51 -5.93
C ALA A 132 7.02 -19.79 -4.67
N VAL A 133 6.33 -18.67 -4.85
CA VAL A 133 5.56 -18.00 -3.79
C VAL A 133 4.82 -19.06 -2.96
N PRO A 134 4.89 -19.03 -1.62
CA PRO A 134 4.25 -20.03 -0.77
C PRO A 134 2.77 -20.20 -1.12
N ARG A 135 2.32 -21.44 -1.08
CA ARG A 135 0.88 -21.72 -1.23
C ARG A 135 0.16 -21.50 0.08
N LEU A 136 -1.14 -21.25 0.01
CA LEU A 136 -1.98 -21.13 1.20
C LEU A 136 -1.88 -22.34 2.14
N LEU A 137 -1.65 -23.53 1.60
CA LEU A 137 -1.42 -24.77 2.37
C LEU A 137 -0.18 -24.69 3.28
N ASP A 138 0.79 -23.84 2.94
CA ASP A 138 2.04 -23.66 3.69
C ASP A 138 1.93 -22.52 4.73
N LEU A 139 0.75 -21.92 4.88
CA LEU A 139 0.54 -20.71 5.70
C LEU A 139 1.00 -20.91 7.17
N GLN A 140 0.72 -22.08 7.74
CA GLN A 140 1.15 -22.38 9.11
C GLN A 140 2.68 -22.43 9.24
N ALA A 141 3.37 -23.01 8.27
CA ALA A 141 4.82 -23.09 8.24
C ALA A 141 5.43 -21.68 8.10
N ILE A 142 4.96 -20.87 7.15
CA ILE A 142 5.43 -19.48 6.94
C ILE A 142 5.16 -18.62 8.18
N THR A 143 4.02 -18.79 8.84
CA THR A 143 3.72 -18.11 10.12
C THR A 143 4.75 -18.46 11.19
N ALA A 144 5.10 -19.74 11.32
CA ALA A 144 6.10 -20.19 12.28
C ALA A 144 7.50 -19.63 11.96
N ILE A 145 7.91 -19.61 10.69
CA ILE A 145 9.18 -19.05 10.23
C ILE A 145 9.23 -17.54 10.50
N SER A 146 8.18 -16.80 10.17
CA SER A 146 8.07 -15.35 10.42
C SER A 146 8.25 -15.03 11.91
N ARG A 147 7.60 -15.79 12.79
CA ARG A 147 7.72 -15.64 14.24
C ARG A 147 9.12 -16.00 14.75
N ALA A 148 9.72 -17.08 14.24
CA ALA A 148 11.08 -17.46 14.59
C ALA A 148 12.09 -16.36 14.22
N TYR A 149 11.87 -15.71 13.05
CA TYR A 149 12.65 -14.56 12.61
C TYR A 149 12.57 -13.40 13.60
N GLU A 150 11.35 -12.98 13.97
CA GLU A 150 11.16 -11.88 14.92
C GLU A 150 11.75 -12.18 16.32
N GLN A 151 11.74 -13.45 16.73
CA GLN A 151 12.32 -13.91 17.99
C GLN A 151 13.86 -14.05 17.95
N GLY A 152 14.50 -13.77 16.81
CA GLY A 152 15.94 -13.92 16.64
C GLY A 152 16.42 -15.37 16.70
N LYS A 153 15.54 -16.36 16.49
CA LYS A 153 15.88 -17.78 16.46
C LYS A 153 16.65 -18.13 15.18
N GLU A 154 17.39 -19.24 15.24
CA GLU A 154 17.99 -19.83 14.05
C GLU A 154 16.90 -20.28 13.07
N ILE A 155 17.07 -19.90 11.81
CA ILE A 155 16.21 -20.26 10.69
C ILE A 155 17.11 -20.85 9.61
N SER A 156 16.65 -21.91 8.95
CA SER A 156 17.40 -22.50 7.84
C SER A 156 17.56 -21.48 6.69
N ALA A 157 18.65 -21.61 5.92
CA ALA A 157 18.86 -20.73 4.77
C ALA A 157 17.71 -20.84 3.75
N GLN A 158 17.14 -22.02 3.57
CA GLN A 158 16.00 -22.27 2.69
C GLN A 158 14.73 -21.54 3.17
N ASP A 159 14.39 -21.67 4.47
CA ASP A 159 13.22 -20.99 5.06
C ASP A 159 13.37 -19.47 5.01
N MET A 160 14.59 -18.96 5.25
CA MET A 160 14.89 -17.55 5.17
C MET A 160 14.72 -17.00 3.75
N GLN A 161 15.19 -17.76 2.75
CA GLN A 161 15.00 -17.42 1.34
C GLN A 161 13.52 -17.43 0.94
N ALA A 162 12.76 -18.44 1.37
CA ALA A 162 11.32 -18.54 1.11
C ALA A 162 10.56 -17.33 1.70
N LEU A 163 10.87 -16.95 2.95
CA LEU A 163 10.25 -15.79 3.59
C LEU A 163 10.65 -14.48 2.91
N ALA A 164 11.92 -14.32 2.54
CA ALA A 164 12.43 -13.12 1.87
C ALA A 164 11.83 -12.95 0.46
N GLY A 165 11.73 -14.04 -0.32
CA GLY A 165 11.10 -14.04 -1.65
C GLY A 165 9.62 -13.64 -1.58
N ALA A 166 8.88 -14.15 -0.60
CA ALA A 166 7.47 -13.82 -0.39
C ALA A 166 7.22 -12.42 0.19
N GLY A 167 8.24 -11.76 0.77
CA GLY A 167 8.12 -10.53 1.54
C GLY A 167 8.04 -9.22 0.75
N GLY A 168 7.81 -9.25 -0.57
CA GLY A 168 7.92 -8.09 -1.46
C GLY A 168 6.87 -6.98 -1.34
N SER A 169 5.89 -7.07 -0.43
CA SER A 169 4.82 -6.07 -0.29
C SER A 169 5.09 -5.05 0.83
N GLY A 170 4.55 -3.85 0.70
CA GLY A 170 4.81 -2.69 1.55
C GLY A 170 4.51 -2.82 3.05
N GLY A 171 5.13 -1.97 3.87
CA GLY A 171 4.90 -1.80 5.32
C GLY A 171 5.92 -2.49 6.23
N ALA A 172 5.84 -2.19 7.54
CA ALA A 172 6.84 -2.59 8.54
C ALA A 172 6.52 -3.89 9.29
N ARG A 173 5.26 -4.33 9.29
CA ARG A 173 4.80 -5.52 10.02
C ARG A 173 5.07 -6.81 9.23
N PRO A 174 5.16 -7.95 9.96
CA PRO A 174 5.35 -9.26 9.34
C PRO A 174 4.28 -9.59 8.30
N LYS A 175 4.71 -9.92 7.10
CA LYS A 175 3.82 -10.27 5.99
C LYS A 175 4.52 -11.08 4.92
N ALA A 176 3.74 -11.81 4.13
CA ALA A 176 4.22 -12.51 2.95
C ALA A 176 3.12 -12.58 1.89
N ASN A 177 3.51 -12.70 0.61
CA ASN A 177 2.56 -13.08 -0.42
C ASN A 177 2.34 -14.60 -0.39
N VAL A 178 1.10 -15.01 -0.60
CA VAL A 178 0.72 -16.43 -0.70
C VAL A 178 -0.24 -16.63 -1.87
N ILE A 179 -0.21 -17.81 -2.46
CA ILE A 179 -1.08 -18.17 -3.59
C ILE A 179 -2.15 -19.16 -3.12
N ASP A 180 -3.41 -18.85 -3.42
CA ASP A 180 -4.56 -19.72 -3.24
C ASP A 180 -5.23 -19.93 -4.62
N GLY A 181 -5.05 -21.11 -5.20
CA GLY A 181 -5.40 -21.35 -6.60
C GLY A 181 -4.60 -20.45 -7.55
N GLU A 182 -5.30 -19.59 -8.29
CA GLU A 182 -4.70 -18.57 -9.18
C GLU A 182 -4.66 -17.17 -8.53
N THR A 183 -5.13 -17.04 -7.30
CA THR A 183 -5.27 -15.76 -6.62
C THR A 183 -4.06 -15.48 -5.74
N LEU A 184 -3.47 -14.30 -5.89
CA LEU A 184 -2.41 -13.81 -5.05
C LEU A 184 -3.00 -13.04 -3.86
N TRP A 185 -2.57 -13.41 -2.66
CA TRP A 185 -2.97 -12.80 -1.41
C TRP A 185 -1.78 -12.21 -0.67
N LEU A 186 -2.02 -11.15 0.08
CA LEU A 186 -1.11 -10.66 1.10
C LEU A 186 -1.53 -11.24 2.45
N ALA A 187 -0.68 -12.09 3.02
CA ALA A 187 -0.83 -12.62 4.36
C ALA A 187 -0.12 -11.69 5.36
N LYS A 188 -0.84 -11.12 6.32
CA LYS A 188 -0.29 -10.34 7.43
C LYS A 188 -0.29 -11.20 8.68
N PHE A 189 0.87 -11.34 9.31
CA PHE A 189 1.08 -12.22 10.47
C PHE A 189 1.05 -11.47 11.78
N THR A 190 0.55 -12.12 12.83
CA THR A 190 0.68 -11.61 14.20
C THR A 190 2.14 -11.48 14.59
N SER A 191 2.59 -10.27 14.90
CA SER A 191 3.94 -10.01 15.38
C SER A 191 4.12 -10.52 16.81
N VAL A 192 5.34 -10.90 17.17
CA VAL A 192 5.69 -11.25 18.55
C VAL A 192 5.63 -10.07 19.51
N HIS A 193 5.58 -8.86 19.00
CA HIS A 193 5.49 -7.61 19.75
C HIS A 193 4.06 -7.10 19.91
N ASP A 194 3.07 -7.75 19.30
CA ASP A 194 1.68 -7.30 19.36
C ASP A 194 1.07 -7.54 20.73
N GLN A 195 0.50 -6.48 21.27
CA GLN A 195 -0.34 -6.53 22.46
C GLN A 195 -1.84 -6.57 22.13
N GLN A 196 -2.18 -6.27 20.88
CA GLN A 196 -3.53 -6.18 20.36
C GLN A 196 -3.70 -7.10 19.14
N PRO A 197 -4.89 -7.62 18.86
CA PRO A 197 -5.14 -8.55 17.76
C PRO A 197 -5.29 -7.81 16.41
N ILE A 198 -4.20 -7.18 15.94
CA ILE A 198 -4.17 -6.25 14.80
C ILE A 198 -4.77 -6.89 13.53
N GLU A 199 -4.42 -8.14 13.21
CA GLU A 199 -4.89 -8.84 12.01
C GLU A 199 -6.42 -9.04 12.04
N ARG A 200 -6.98 -9.35 13.21
CA ARG A 200 -8.43 -9.46 13.40
C ARG A 200 -9.11 -8.12 13.23
N VAL A 201 -8.53 -7.09 13.84
CA VAL A 201 -9.07 -5.73 13.83
C VAL A 201 -9.03 -5.16 12.41
N GLU A 202 -7.96 -5.36 11.64
CA GLU A 202 -7.88 -4.92 10.25
C GLU A 202 -8.97 -5.57 9.39
N VAL A 203 -9.16 -6.89 9.49
CA VAL A 203 -10.22 -7.60 8.74
C VAL A 203 -11.61 -7.08 9.14
N ALA A 204 -11.87 -6.85 10.42
CA ALA A 204 -13.13 -6.29 10.88
C ALA A 204 -13.36 -4.88 10.36
N THR A 205 -12.33 -4.04 10.38
CA THR A 205 -12.40 -2.64 9.92
C THR A 205 -12.61 -2.56 8.42
N LEU A 206 -11.96 -3.40 7.61
CA LEU A 206 -12.22 -3.48 6.17
C LEU A 206 -13.65 -3.93 5.85
N ARG A 207 -14.20 -4.88 6.62
CA ARG A 207 -15.63 -5.28 6.49
C ARG A 207 -16.55 -4.12 6.84
N LEU A 208 -16.25 -3.37 7.89
CA LEU A 208 -17.01 -2.18 8.29
C LEU A 208 -16.92 -1.08 7.21
N ALA A 209 -15.76 -0.85 6.64
CA ALA A 209 -15.57 0.07 5.50
C ALA A 209 -16.42 -0.35 4.30
N LYS A 210 -16.43 -1.64 3.95
CA LYS A 210 -17.28 -2.20 2.89
C LYS A 210 -18.76 -2.00 3.17
N ALA A 211 -19.20 -2.18 4.43
CA ALA A 211 -20.57 -1.90 4.86
C ALA A 211 -20.92 -0.41 4.71
N CYS A 212 -19.98 0.51 4.91
CA CYS A 212 -20.15 1.95 4.66
C CYS A 212 -20.14 2.32 3.17
N GLY A 213 -19.95 1.38 2.23
CA GLY A 213 -19.95 1.62 0.78
C GLY A 213 -18.57 1.92 0.20
N ILE A 214 -17.51 1.76 0.98
CA ILE A 214 -16.12 1.91 0.53
C ILE A 214 -15.65 0.64 -0.17
N ARG A 215 -14.97 0.76 -1.29
CA ARG A 215 -14.33 -0.38 -1.97
C ARG A 215 -13.14 -0.87 -1.17
N THR A 216 -13.14 -2.14 -0.79
CA THR A 216 -12.06 -2.81 -0.07
C THR A 216 -11.65 -4.08 -0.83
N PRO A 217 -10.40 -4.58 -0.66
CA PRO A 217 -10.07 -5.90 -1.13
C PRO A 217 -10.90 -6.96 -0.38
N GLU A 218 -11.03 -8.15 -0.96
CA GLU A 218 -11.53 -9.28 -0.19
C GLU A 218 -10.56 -9.56 0.97
N ALA A 219 -11.13 -9.68 2.17
CA ALA A 219 -10.36 -9.88 3.40
C ALA A 219 -10.97 -11.01 4.25
N ARG A 220 -10.11 -11.93 4.70
CA ARG A 220 -10.51 -13.04 5.57
C ARG A 220 -9.43 -13.37 6.58
N LEU A 221 -9.83 -14.05 7.66
CA LEU A 221 -8.91 -14.63 8.63
C LEU A 221 -8.66 -16.08 8.31
N GLU A 222 -7.41 -16.47 8.34
CA GLU A 222 -6.95 -17.85 8.40
C GLU A 222 -6.32 -18.12 9.78
N LEU A 223 -6.22 -19.38 10.16
CA LEU A 223 -5.72 -19.82 11.48
C LEU A 223 -6.43 -19.10 12.63
N ALA A 224 -7.70 -18.75 12.46
CA ALA A 224 -8.48 -17.94 13.40
C ALA A 224 -8.61 -18.57 14.78
N ASP A 225 -8.61 -19.91 14.88
CA ASP A 225 -8.71 -20.66 16.13
C ASP A 225 -7.37 -20.89 16.83
N THR A 226 -6.29 -20.29 16.28
CA THR A 226 -4.94 -20.35 16.84
C THR A 226 -4.59 -19.06 17.57
N PRO A 227 -3.53 -19.05 18.41
CA PRO A 227 -3.01 -17.82 19.00
C PRO A 227 -2.41 -16.85 18.00
N PHE A 228 -2.22 -17.27 16.75
CA PHE A 228 -1.52 -16.52 15.71
C PHE A 228 -2.36 -16.45 14.43
N PRO A 229 -3.50 -15.74 14.46
CA PRO A 229 -4.34 -15.56 13.29
C PRO A 229 -3.58 -14.80 12.19
N VAL A 230 -3.97 -15.06 10.95
CA VAL A 230 -3.39 -14.42 9.77
C VAL A 230 -4.50 -13.69 9.02
N ALA A 231 -4.30 -12.41 8.75
CA ALA A 231 -5.18 -11.68 7.83
C ALA A 231 -4.75 -11.92 6.39
N LEU A 232 -5.64 -12.44 5.57
CA LEU A 232 -5.46 -12.56 4.13
C LEU A 232 -6.22 -11.46 3.42
N LEU A 233 -5.49 -10.66 2.64
CA LEU A 233 -6.04 -9.61 1.79
C LEU A 233 -5.74 -9.94 0.34
N GLN A 234 -6.78 -10.00 -0.50
CA GLN A 234 -6.58 -10.25 -1.92
C GLN A 234 -5.82 -9.10 -2.58
N ARG A 235 -4.82 -9.41 -3.37
CA ARG A 235 -4.06 -8.40 -4.13
C ARG A 235 -4.94 -7.79 -5.21
N PHE A 236 -5.23 -6.51 -5.10
CA PHE A 236 -6.07 -5.75 -6.03
C PHE A 236 -5.32 -5.34 -7.32
N ASP A 237 -4.01 -5.42 -7.32
CA ASP A 237 -3.15 -5.18 -8.48
C ASP A 237 -2.95 -6.43 -9.35
N ARG A 238 -3.83 -7.41 -9.18
CA ARG A 238 -3.90 -8.64 -9.99
C ARG A 238 -5.34 -8.87 -10.49
N ARG A 239 -5.46 -9.39 -11.71
CA ARG A 239 -6.72 -9.87 -12.31
C ARG A 239 -6.44 -11.26 -12.89
N GLY A 240 -6.68 -12.31 -12.11
CA GLY A 240 -6.11 -13.61 -12.37
C GLY A 240 -4.58 -13.52 -12.39
N THR A 241 -3.94 -14.00 -13.44
CA THR A 241 -2.49 -13.88 -13.63
C THR A 241 -2.05 -12.48 -14.10
N ALA A 242 -2.94 -11.68 -14.69
CA ALA A 242 -2.62 -10.38 -15.24
C ALA A 242 -2.31 -9.35 -14.14
N ARG A 243 -1.28 -8.54 -14.39
CA ARG A 243 -0.83 -7.46 -13.51
C ARG A 243 -1.45 -6.13 -13.89
N VAL A 244 -1.83 -5.34 -12.91
CA VAL A 244 -2.39 -4.00 -13.10
C VAL A 244 -1.35 -2.97 -12.66
N PRO A 245 -0.97 -1.99 -13.51
CA PRO A 245 -0.06 -0.91 -13.08
C PRO A 245 -0.65 -0.17 -11.88
N TYR A 246 0.24 0.17 -10.94
CA TYR A 246 -0.09 0.80 -9.68
C TYR A 246 0.89 1.92 -9.38
N ILE A 247 0.40 3.00 -8.81
CA ILE A 247 1.19 4.03 -8.14
C ILE A 247 0.53 4.40 -6.81
N SER A 248 1.34 4.70 -5.79
CA SER A 248 0.83 5.28 -4.53
C SER A 248 0.44 6.74 -4.73
N ALA A 249 -0.37 7.30 -3.83
CA ALA A 249 -0.66 8.74 -3.83
C ALA A 249 0.63 9.55 -3.61
N ARG A 250 1.58 9.03 -2.82
CA ARG A 250 2.89 9.66 -2.68
C ARG A 250 3.59 9.85 -4.03
N THR A 251 3.61 8.81 -4.85
CA THR A 251 4.18 8.84 -6.21
C THR A 251 3.36 9.72 -7.14
N ALA A 252 2.03 9.65 -7.06
CA ALA A 252 1.13 10.47 -7.88
C ALA A 252 1.29 11.98 -7.63
N LEU A 253 1.65 12.36 -6.39
CA LEU A 253 1.87 13.74 -5.97
C LEU A 253 3.34 14.20 -6.08
N GLY A 254 4.24 13.34 -6.57
CA GLY A 254 5.67 13.67 -6.66
C GLY A 254 6.33 13.94 -5.32
N LYS A 255 5.79 13.41 -4.21
CA LYS A 255 6.32 13.64 -2.87
C LYS A 255 7.56 12.79 -2.61
N THR A 256 8.56 13.38 -1.98
CA THR A 256 9.86 12.76 -1.67
C THR A 256 10.18 12.89 -0.17
N GLY A 257 11.13 12.13 0.31
CA GLY A 257 11.60 12.22 1.69
C GLY A 257 10.53 12.06 2.73
N VAL A 258 10.46 13.03 3.60
CA VAL A 258 9.49 13.16 4.70
C VAL A 258 8.28 14.02 4.34
N ASP A 259 8.13 14.37 3.06
CA ASP A 259 7.02 15.20 2.61
C ASP A 259 5.69 14.55 2.96
N LEU A 260 4.90 15.28 3.70
CA LEU A 260 3.51 14.94 4.00
C LEU A 260 2.62 15.50 2.89
N GLY A 261 1.39 15.04 2.83
CA GLY A 261 0.42 15.52 1.85
C GLY A 261 -0.95 15.73 2.45
N ALA A 262 -1.88 16.10 1.57
CA ALA A 262 -3.26 16.34 1.94
C ALA A 262 -4.23 15.61 1.02
N TYR A 263 -5.43 15.34 1.52
CA TYR A 263 -6.51 14.77 0.73
C TYR A 263 -6.90 15.67 -0.46
N THR A 264 -6.82 16.99 -0.29
CA THR A 264 -7.08 17.94 -1.38
C THR A 264 -6.06 17.85 -2.51
N GLU A 265 -4.78 17.58 -2.22
CA GLU A 265 -3.77 17.31 -3.26
C GLU A 265 -4.08 16.00 -4.03
N ILE A 266 -4.60 14.96 -3.33
CA ILE A 266 -5.03 13.72 -3.98
C ILE A 266 -6.20 14.02 -4.95
N VAL A 267 -7.14 14.88 -4.56
CA VAL A 267 -8.23 15.32 -5.43
C VAL A 267 -7.69 16.04 -6.67
N ASP A 268 -6.71 16.93 -6.52
CA ASP A 268 -6.12 17.67 -7.65
C ASP A 268 -5.45 16.73 -8.67
N PHE A 269 -4.74 15.71 -8.20
CA PHE A 269 -4.26 14.66 -9.09
C PHE A 269 -5.40 13.95 -9.82
N MET A 270 -6.45 13.55 -9.10
CA MET A 270 -7.57 12.83 -9.68
C MET A 270 -8.37 13.66 -10.69
N ARG A 271 -8.44 15.00 -10.56
CA ARG A 271 -9.10 15.88 -11.55
C ARG A 271 -8.55 15.70 -12.95
N THR A 272 -7.25 15.49 -13.06
CA THR A 272 -6.57 15.36 -14.35
C THR A 272 -6.38 13.92 -14.78
N ALA A 273 -6.20 12.99 -13.83
CA ALA A 273 -5.77 11.63 -14.10
C ALA A 273 -6.87 10.58 -13.97
N ALA A 274 -7.96 10.85 -13.23
CA ALA A 274 -8.97 9.81 -13.00
C ALA A 274 -9.81 9.52 -14.24
N ALA A 275 -10.23 8.26 -14.38
CA ALA A 275 -11.15 7.82 -15.42
C ALA A 275 -12.60 8.23 -15.11
N ASP A 276 -12.94 8.35 -13.83
CA ASP A 276 -14.24 8.79 -13.32
C ASP A 276 -14.01 9.65 -12.09
N PRO A 277 -13.66 10.94 -12.28
CA PRO A 277 -13.33 11.85 -11.19
C PRO A 277 -14.42 11.94 -10.13
N SER A 278 -15.68 12.10 -10.53
CA SER A 278 -16.80 12.28 -9.61
C SER A 278 -16.99 11.08 -8.68
N ALA A 279 -16.93 9.86 -9.23
CA ALA A 279 -17.03 8.65 -8.42
C ALA A 279 -15.83 8.48 -7.47
N ASP A 280 -14.61 8.79 -7.94
CA ASP A 280 -13.41 8.66 -7.13
C ASP A 280 -13.31 9.78 -6.07
N PHE A 281 -13.78 11.02 -6.34
CA PHE A 281 -13.89 12.09 -5.34
C PHE A 281 -14.84 11.69 -4.21
N ARG A 282 -16.04 11.22 -4.58
CA ARG A 282 -17.02 10.78 -3.60
C ARG A 282 -16.49 9.65 -2.73
N GLU A 283 -15.79 8.69 -3.33
CA GLU A 283 -15.20 7.60 -2.58
C GLU A 283 -14.04 8.08 -1.69
N LEU A 284 -13.16 8.96 -2.16
CA LEU A 284 -12.08 9.49 -1.35
C LEU A 284 -12.61 10.31 -0.17
N TYR A 285 -13.66 11.09 -0.38
CA TYR A 285 -14.34 11.82 0.70
C TYR A 285 -14.94 10.87 1.75
N LEU A 286 -15.57 9.79 1.29
CA LEU A 286 -16.11 8.77 2.20
C LEU A 286 -15.01 8.07 3.00
N ARG A 287 -13.84 7.84 2.40
CA ARG A 287 -12.66 7.31 3.10
C ARG A 287 -12.12 8.27 4.15
N LEU A 288 -12.05 9.57 3.83
CA LEU A 288 -11.68 10.60 4.80
C LEU A 288 -12.60 10.57 6.02
N ILE A 289 -13.93 10.59 5.80
CA ILE A 289 -14.93 10.49 6.88
C ILE A 289 -14.71 9.21 7.69
N PHE A 290 -14.54 8.07 7.02
CA PHE A 290 -14.34 6.78 7.67
C PHE A 290 -13.06 6.78 8.50
N THR A 291 -11.92 7.22 7.95
CA THR A 291 -10.63 7.35 8.63
C THR A 291 -10.73 8.17 9.92
N ILE A 292 -11.45 9.30 9.87
CA ILE A 292 -11.72 10.14 11.05
C ILE A 292 -12.53 9.35 12.08
N LEU A 293 -13.63 8.73 11.68
CA LEU A 293 -14.60 8.09 12.57
C LEU A 293 -14.12 6.76 13.18
N VAL A 294 -13.16 6.07 12.54
CA VAL A 294 -12.52 4.88 13.13
C VAL A 294 -11.17 5.20 13.80
N SER A 295 -10.79 6.48 13.84
CA SER A 295 -9.51 6.92 14.42
C SER A 295 -8.28 6.25 13.80
N ASN A 296 -8.30 6.02 12.48
CA ASN A 296 -7.11 5.53 11.78
C ASN A 296 -6.07 6.65 11.71
N LYS A 297 -4.92 6.48 12.36
CA LYS A 297 -3.87 7.50 12.46
C LYS A 297 -2.77 7.33 11.43
N ASP A 298 -2.52 6.10 11.01
CA ASP A 298 -1.46 5.73 10.08
C ASP A 298 -1.97 5.83 8.62
N ASP A 299 -2.67 6.94 8.33
CA ASP A 299 -3.28 7.18 7.02
C ASP A 299 -2.33 8.00 6.13
N HIS A 300 -1.12 7.49 5.92
CA HIS A 300 -0.12 8.16 5.09
C HIS A 300 -0.37 7.96 3.58
N LEU A 301 0.25 8.81 2.74
CA LEU A 301 0.06 8.82 1.27
C LEU A 301 0.34 7.47 0.57
N LYS A 302 1.12 6.57 1.15
CA LYS A 302 1.33 5.23 0.61
C LYS A 302 0.16 4.27 0.86
N ASN A 303 -0.76 4.60 1.79
CA ASN A 303 -1.98 3.86 2.05
C ASN A 303 -3.14 4.25 1.11
N HIS A 304 -2.89 5.22 0.23
CA HIS A 304 -3.72 5.55 -0.92
C HIS A 304 -3.00 5.15 -2.20
N GLY A 305 -3.72 4.62 -3.17
CA GLY A 305 -3.11 4.22 -4.43
C GLY A 305 -4.05 4.31 -5.61
N PHE A 306 -3.46 4.20 -6.80
CA PHE A 306 -4.17 4.28 -8.06
C PHE A 306 -3.82 3.09 -8.94
N LEU A 307 -4.84 2.55 -9.60
CA LEU A 307 -4.75 1.47 -10.58
C LEU A 307 -4.98 2.03 -11.98
N TYR A 308 -4.09 1.70 -12.90
CA TYR A 308 -4.25 2.08 -14.29
C TYR A 308 -5.40 1.30 -14.94
N VAL A 309 -6.28 2.01 -15.64
CA VAL A 309 -7.46 1.41 -16.27
C VAL A 309 -7.49 1.57 -17.79
N GLY A 310 -6.41 2.09 -18.38
CA GLY A 310 -6.27 2.31 -19.81
C GLY A 310 -6.44 3.77 -20.23
N ALA A 311 -6.10 4.07 -21.47
CA ALA A 311 -6.23 5.40 -22.09
C ALA A 311 -5.60 6.54 -21.27
N GLY A 312 -4.46 6.30 -20.60
CA GLY A 312 -3.80 7.29 -19.75
C GLY A 312 -4.55 7.61 -18.45
N ARG A 313 -5.52 6.79 -18.05
CA ARG A 313 -6.41 7.07 -16.92
C ARG A 313 -6.22 6.08 -15.77
N TRP A 314 -6.47 6.60 -14.58
CA TRP A 314 -6.32 5.89 -13.31
C TRP A 314 -7.65 5.83 -12.55
N ARG A 315 -7.77 4.90 -11.64
CA ARG A 315 -8.88 4.82 -10.68
C ARG A 315 -8.29 4.66 -9.27
N LEU A 316 -8.93 5.24 -8.30
CA LEU A 316 -8.58 5.03 -6.89
C LEU A 316 -8.58 3.52 -6.59
N SER A 317 -7.52 2.99 -5.96
CA SER A 317 -7.45 1.56 -5.57
C SER A 317 -8.50 1.24 -4.51
N PRO A 318 -8.82 -0.03 -4.21
CA PRO A 318 -9.51 -0.36 -2.97
C PRO A 318 -8.80 0.21 -1.75
N MET A 319 -9.54 0.53 -0.68
CA MET A 319 -9.00 0.98 0.61
C MET A 319 -8.30 -0.19 1.32
N PHE A 320 -7.12 0.03 1.84
CA PHE A 320 -6.32 -0.99 2.53
C PHE A 320 -5.54 -0.37 3.69
N ASP A 321 -5.01 -1.21 4.57
CA ASP A 321 -4.17 -0.83 5.71
C ASP A 321 -4.84 0.17 6.65
N VAL A 322 -6.07 -0.15 7.08
CA VAL A 322 -6.88 0.69 7.95
C VAL A 322 -7.00 0.07 9.33
N ASN A 323 -6.41 0.73 10.32
CA ASN A 323 -6.32 0.24 11.68
C ASN A 323 -6.86 1.27 12.69
N PRO A 324 -7.95 0.96 13.41
CA PRO A 324 -8.45 1.84 14.45
C PRO A 324 -7.43 2.01 15.58
N ALA A 325 -7.22 3.23 16.03
CA ALA A 325 -6.34 3.54 17.14
C ALA A 325 -7.18 4.03 18.34
N PRO A 326 -7.22 3.28 19.45
CA PRO A 326 -8.03 3.64 20.60
C PRO A 326 -7.41 4.75 21.48
N ASP A 327 -6.24 5.23 21.11
CA ASP A 327 -5.60 6.31 21.87
C ASP A 327 -6.30 7.67 21.63
N ARG A 328 -6.12 8.58 22.59
CA ARG A 328 -6.83 9.86 22.61
C ARG A 328 -6.15 10.99 21.82
N ASN A 329 -5.11 10.70 21.04
CA ASN A 329 -4.45 11.74 20.26
C ASN A 329 -5.11 11.89 18.88
N PRO A 330 -5.93 12.94 18.64
CA PRO A 330 -6.63 13.15 17.37
C PRO A 330 -5.68 13.69 16.30
N HIS A 331 -5.00 12.81 15.59
CA HIS A 331 -4.03 13.16 14.56
C HIS A 331 -4.27 12.33 13.29
N LEU A 332 -4.09 12.94 12.12
CA LEU A 332 -4.04 12.28 10.81
C LEU A 332 -2.63 12.43 10.23
N GLU A 333 -2.08 11.40 9.62
CA GLU A 333 -0.82 11.49 8.89
C GLU A 333 -0.98 12.31 7.60
N THR A 334 -2.05 12.08 6.84
CA THR A 334 -2.43 12.89 5.68
C THR A 334 -3.36 14.02 6.12
N ALA A 335 -2.97 15.27 5.91
CA ALA A 335 -3.80 16.43 6.23
C ALA A 335 -5.11 16.45 5.41
N ILE A 336 -6.16 17.06 5.94
CA ILE A 336 -7.42 17.21 5.17
C ILE A 336 -7.22 18.24 4.05
N LEU A 337 -6.65 19.39 4.39
CA LEU A 337 -6.41 20.51 3.46
C LEU A 337 -4.90 20.72 3.28
N GLU A 338 -4.49 21.04 2.06
CA GLU A 338 -3.13 21.46 1.75
C GLU A 338 -2.74 22.69 2.60
N GLY A 339 -1.54 22.64 3.20
CA GLY A 339 -1.08 23.70 4.10
C GLY A 339 -1.83 23.80 5.42
N GLY A 340 -2.80 22.91 5.67
CA GLY A 340 -3.54 22.80 6.93
C GLY A 340 -2.79 22.01 8.01
N GLY A 341 -3.39 21.91 9.19
CA GLY A 341 -2.95 21.03 10.26
C GLY A 341 -3.32 19.57 10.03
N HIS A 342 -2.83 18.72 10.90
CA HIS A 342 -3.09 17.27 10.90
C HIS A 342 -4.24 16.87 11.85
N ASP A 343 -5.15 17.80 12.11
CA ASP A 343 -6.26 17.57 13.02
C ASP A 343 -7.26 16.57 12.43
N ARG A 344 -7.62 15.57 13.23
CA ARG A 344 -8.70 14.64 12.94
C ARG A 344 -10.04 15.31 13.26
N SER A 345 -10.71 15.86 12.26
CA SER A 345 -11.90 16.69 12.44
C SER A 345 -12.98 16.49 11.39
N ILE A 346 -14.17 16.07 11.81
CA ILE A 346 -15.37 16.00 10.97
C ILE A 346 -15.84 17.39 10.51
N ARG A 347 -15.64 18.41 11.34
CA ARG A 347 -15.99 19.79 10.96
C ARG A 347 -15.13 20.25 9.80
N LEU A 348 -13.81 20.01 9.89
CA LEU A 348 -12.89 20.36 8.81
C LEU A 348 -13.16 19.53 7.54
N ALA A 349 -13.51 18.24 7.68
CA ALA A 349 -13.93 17.42 6.54
C ALA A 349 -15.20 17.97 5.88
N LEU A 350 -16.17 18.47 6.66
CA LEU A 350 -17.36 19.12 6.12
C LEU A 350 -17.02 20.42 5.39
N GLU A 351 -16.17 21.27 5.95
CA GLU A 351 -15.70 22.52 5.31
C GLU A 351 -14.94 22.24 4.00
N ALA A 352 -14.27 21.09 3.92
CA ALA A 352 -13.51 20.68 2.75
C ALA A 352 -14.37 20.06 1.61
N CYS A 353 -15.67 19.83 1.80
CA CYS A 353 -16.50 19.06 0.86
C CYS A 353 -16.50 19.61 -0.57
N ASP A 354 -16.43 20.94 -0.73
CA ASP A 354 -16.41 21.60 -2.05
C ASP A 354 -15.16 21.23 -2.87
N PHE A 355 -14.02 20.95 -2.23
CA PHE A 355 -12.81 20.45 -2.93
C PHE A 355 -13.07 19.10 -3.61
N PHE A 356 -13.93 18.27 -3.02
CA PHE A 356 -14.35 16.98 -3.56
C PHE A 356 -15.57 17.09 -4.51
N GLU A 357 -15.99 18.31 -4.86
CA GLU A 357 -17.15 18.58 -5.70
C GLU A 357 -18.45 17.99 -5.12
N ILE A 358 -18.57 17.97 -3.79
CA ILE A 358 -19.72 17.46 -3.03
C ILE A 358 -20.43 18.65 -2.39
N VAL A 359 -21.73 18.81 -2.66
CA VAL A 359 -22.52 19.86 -2.03
C VAL A 359 -22.70 19.60 -0.53
N GLU A 360 -22.72 20.65 0.28
CA GLU A 360 -22.73 20.54 1.75
C GLU A 360 -23.85 19.64 2.29
N SER A 361 -25.07 19.70 1.70
CA SER A 361 -26.18 18.84 2.12
C SER A 361 -25.86 17.35 1.98
N ASP A 362 -25.21 16.96 0.89
CA ASP A 362 -24.82 15.57 0.63
C ASP A 362 -23.66 15.17 1.55
N ALA A 363 -22.68 16.07 1.77
CA ALA A 363 -21.59 15.87 2.70
C ALA A 363 -22.11 15.60 4.13
N ARG A 364 -23.05 16.42 4.61
CA ARG A 364 -23.71 16.21 5.92
C ARG A 364 -24.44 14.87 5.99
N GLN A 365 -25.13 14.47 4.92
CA GLN A 365 -25.80 13.18 4.85
C GLN A 365 -24.78 12.04 4.89
N MET A 366 -23.70 12.08 4.08
CA MET A 366 -22.64 11.07 4.05
C MET A 366 -21.97 10.91 5.41
N ILE A 367 -21.63 12.01 6.07
CA ILE A 367 -21.02 11.99 7.40
C ILE A 367 -21.95 11.31 8.40
N ARG A 368 -23.19 11.72 8.47
CA ARG A 368 -24.19 11.19 9.42
C ARG A 368 -24.50 9.71 9.19
N GLU A 369 -24.67 9.29 7.94
CA GLU A 369 -24.95 7.90 7.60
C GLU A 369 -23.76 7.00 7.93
N THR A 370 -22.54 7.44 7.65
CA THR A 370 -21.32 6.71 7.97
C THR A 370 -21.16 6.57 9.49
N ALA A 371 -21.36 7.65 10.25
CA ALA A 371 -21.29 7.62 11.72
C ALA A 371 -22.32 6.68 12.34
N ARG A 372 -23.57 6.72 11.83
CA ARG A 372 -24.64 5.82 12.30
C ARG A 372 -24.28 4.36 12.03
N ARG A 373 -23.79 4.05 10.85
CA ARG A 373 -23.41 2.70 10.47
C ARG A 373 -22.25 2.18 11.31
N ILE A 374 -21.19 2.95 11.45
CA ILE A 374 -20.04 2.61 12.29
C ILE A 374 -20.49 2.35 13.72
N SER A 375 -21.25 3.28 14.32
CA SER A 375 -21.72 3.16 15.71
C SER A 375 -22.59 1.92 15.93
N ALA A 376 -23.39 1.54 14.94
CA ALA A 376 -24.28 0.38 15.03
C ALA A 376 -23.56 -0.95 14.83
N GLU A 377 -22.56 -1.01 13.91
CA GLU A 377 -22.05 -2.27 13.38
C GLU A 377 -20.63 -2.64 13.88
N TRP A 378 -19.84 -1.72 14.43
CA TRP A 378 -18.43 -2.00 14.76
C TRP A 378 -18.27 -3.15 15.78
N ARG A 379 -19.17 -3.25 16.80
CA ARG A 379 -19.10 -4.34 17.79
C ARG A 379 -19.38 -5.70 17.17
N GLU A 380 -20.32 -5.75 16.25
CA GLU A 380 -20.64 -6.99 15.53
C GLU A 380 -19.51 -7.38 14.56
N ALA A 381 -18.94 -6.41 13.84
CA ALA A 381 -17.77 -6.64 12.99
C ALA A 381 -16.59 -7.24 13.79
N PHE A 382 -16.34 -6.72 14.98
CA PHE A 382 -15.32 -7.22 15.90
C PHE A 382 -15.65 -8.62 16.43
N ARG A 383 -16.90 -8.84 16.83
CA ARG A 383 -17.37 -10.15 17.31
C ARG A 383 -17.17 -11.24 16.25
N LEU A 384 -17.46 -10.96 14.99
CA LEU A 384 -17.32 -11.89 13.87
C LEU A 384 -15.86 -12.32 13.59
N VAL A 385 -14.89 -11.59 14.09
CA VAL A 385 -13.46 -11.93 13.99
C VAL A 385 -12.88 -12.39 15.35
N GLY A 386 -13.74 -12.60 16.36
CA GLY A 386 -13.34 -13.10 17.66
C GLY A 386 -12.75 -12.03 18.60
N VAL A 387 -12.94 -10.74 18.31
CA VAL A 387 -12.58 -9.63 19.22
C VAL A 387 -13.77 -9.30 20.09
N THR A 388 -13.74 -9.74 21.34
CA THR A 388 -14.87 -9.65 22.30
C THR A 388 -14.39 -9.26 23.70
N GLY A 389 -15.32 -9.00 24.59
CA GLY A 389 -15.04 -8.77 26.02
C GLY A 389 -14.20 -7.51 26.27
N SER A 390 -13.11 -7.62 27.03
CA SER A 390 -12.21 -6.51 27.34
C SER A 390 -11.52 -5.97 26.10
N LEU A 391 -11.06 -6.84 25.19
CA LEU A 391 -10.41 -6.44 23.95
C LEU A 391 -11.31 -5.52 23.10
N ALA A 392 -12.58 -5.84 22.94
CA ALA A 392 -13.51 -4.97 22.21
C ALA A 392 -13.72 -3.64 22.94
N ARG A 393 -13.79 -3.65 24.28
CA ARG A 393 -13.92 -2.40 25.08
C ARG A 393 -12.69 -1.49 24.93
N ASP A 394 -11.50 -2.06 24.82
CA ASP A 394 -10.27 -1.29 24.64
C ASP A 394 -10.30 -0.48 23.32
N TYR A 395 -11.00 -0.98 22.29
CA TYR A 395 -11.18 -0.27 21.03
C TYR A 395 -12.38 0.70 20.98
N GLU A 396 -13.25 0.70 21.98
CA GLU A 396 -14.45 1.56 22.01
C GLU A 396 -14.12 3.04 21.77
N PRO A 397 -13.04 3.63 22.33
CA PRO A 397 -12.69 5.03 22.08
C PRO A 397 -12.33 5.34 20.62
N ALA A 398 -11.95 4.34 19.83
CA ALA A 398 -11.67 4.53 18.42
C ALA A 398 -12.95 4.81 17.61
N PHE A 399 -14.10 4.31 18.05
CA PHE A 399 -15.38 4.39 17.34
C PHE A 399 -16.38 5.33 18.00
N LEU A 400 -16.32 5.48 19.33
CA LEU A 400 -17.21 6.34 20.12
C LEU A 400 -16.38 7.45 20.76
N ASN A 401 -16.30 8.57 20.08
CA ASN A 401 -15.49 9.73 20.45
C ASN A 401 -16.20 11.02 20.04
N ASP A 402 -15.62 12.17 20.36
CA ASP A 402 -16.19 13.49 20.09
C ASP A 402 -16.52 13.69 18.61
N GLU A 403 -15.69 13.18 17.68
CA GLU A 403 -15.92 13.30 16.25
C GLU A 403 -17.16 12.50 15.81
N THR A 404 -17.40 11.33 16.45
CA THR A 404 -18.60 10.53 16.22
C THR A 404 -19.85 11.26 16.73
N GLU A 405 -19.78 11.92 17.89
CA GLU A 405 -20.89 12.72 18.43
C GLU A 405 -21.19 13.91 17.52
N ILE A 406 -20.17 14.62 17.07
CA ILE A 406 -20.31 15.73 16.10
C ILE A 406 -20.98 15.22 14.82
N ALA A 407 -20.50 14.11 14.25
CA ALA A 407 -21.02 13.55 13.01
C ALA A 407 -22.52 13.13 13.12
N LEU A 408 -22.91 12.58 14.26
CA LEU A 408 -24.30 12.17 14.50
C LEU A 408 -25.26 13.37 14.70
N ALA A 409 -24.73 14.52 15.12
CA ALA A 409 -25.48 15.75 15.36
C ALA A 409 -25.68 16.61 14.10
N LEU A 410 -24.92 16.35 12.99
CA LEU A 410 -25.07 17.07 11.71
C LEU A 410 -26.39 16.78 11.04
#